data_fc16cb3a74b057d4888c136a14e94623
#
_entry.id   fc16cb3a74b057d4888c136a14e94623
#
_cell.length_a   1.000
_cell.length_b   1.000
_cell.length_c   1.000
_cell.angle_alpha   90.00
_cell.angle_beta   90.00
_cell.angle_gamma   90.00
#
_symmetry.space_group_name_H-M   'P 1'
#
loop_
_entity.id
_entity.type
_entity.pdbx_description
1 polymer ?
#
loop_
_entity_poly.entity_id
_entity_poly.type
_entity_poly.pdbx_seq_one_letter_code
_entity_poly.pdbx_strand_id
1 'polypeptide(L)'
;GVGMFYISYIIFEIPSNIIMTRVGARIWIARIMITWGIISAGMSLVQTPTQLYVMRFLLGMAEAGFTPGIIYYISCWFPKSNRARAMSFFYMGSVLASIIGLPISGSILNMHGIADIAGWRWLFAIEGIPAIILGVMVLGLLPSTPEKAHWLSGSEKEWLIAQLAEDNRSVTVNENHSWLSALKNKVVLLLSLVWFLQAFGSIGITLFLPLILKSIASEQSNFVISLLSAVPFIFACLFMYLNGRHSDVTKERSLHMGLPLILAGISLGAAIYSGNLLVSYILLVLTVGFGLVGTWRVLG
;
A
#
# COMPACT_ATOMS: atom_id res chain seq x y z
N GLY A 1 15.59 -11.00 5.36
CA GLY A 1 15.58 -9.81 4.49
C GLY A 1 14.41 -8.87 4.76
N VAL A 2 13.18 -9.38 4.90
CA VAL A 2 11.98 -8.55 5.06
C VAL A 2 12.03 -7.68 6.33
N GLY A 3 12.47 -8.21 7.46
CA GLY A 3 12.59 -7.44 8.71
C GLY A 3 13.51 -6.21 8.59
N MET A 4 14.61 -6.32 7.84
CA MET A 4 15.53 -5.19 7.64
C MET A 4 14.88 -4.02 6.91
N PHE A 5 13.98 -4.32 5.96
CA PHE A 5 13.19 -3.32 5.27
C PHE A 5 12.26 -2.57 6.25
N TYR A 6 11.47 -3.28 7.04
CA TYR A 6 10.54 -2.63 7.97
C TYR A 6 11.24 -1.86 9.10
N ILE A 7 12.39 -2.34 9.59
CA ILE A 7 13.19 -1.61 10.60
C ILE A 7 13.60 -0.24 10.05
N SER A 8 14.19 -0.18 8.86
CA SER A 8 14.57 1.09 8.24
C SER A 8 13.37 1.95 7.90
N TYR A 9 12.29 1.36 7.39
CA TYR A 9 11.06 2.06 7.06
C TYR A 9 10.52 2.84 8.27
N ILE A 10 10.38 2.17 9.43
CA ILE A 10 9.88 2.78 10.67
C ILE A 10 10.82 3.90 11.16
N ILE A 11 12.13 3.68 11.14
CA ILE A 11 13.12 4.67 11.61
C ILE A 11 13.06 5.95 10.76
N PHE A 12 12.95 5.80 9.44
CA PHE A 12 13.02 6.92 8.50
C PHE A 12 11.69 7.53 8.14
N GLU A 13 10.54 6.97 8.55
CA GLU A 13 9.21 7.47 8.21
C GLU A 13 8.96 8.88 8.76
N ILE A 14 9.24 9.12 10.04
CA ILE A 14 9.06 10.45 10.66
C ILE A 14 10.03 11.47 10.07
N PRO A 15 11.36 11.23 9.99
CA PRO A 15 12.29 12.15 9.33
C PRO A 15 11.91 12.48 7.89
N SER A 16 11.49 11.48 7.11
CA SER A 16 11.05 11.64 5.73
C SER A 16 9.87 12.61 5.63
N ASN A 17 8.87 12.46 6.49
CA ASN A 17 7.69 13.33 6.51
C ASN A 17 8.03 14.78 6.90
N ILE A 18 8.95 14.98 7.85
CA ILE A 18 9.42 16.32 8.22
C ILE A 18 10.12 17.00 7.05
N ILE A 19 10.95 16.28 6.30
CA ILE A 19 11.62 16.83 5.12
C ILE A 19 10.58 17.15 4.03
N MET A 20 9.61 16.27 3.81
CA MET A 20 8.54 16.45 2.83
C MET A 20 7.75 17.75 3.05
N THR A 21 7.42 18.10 4.30
CA THR A 21 6.69 19.35 4.59
C THR A 21 7.49 20.60 4.22
N ARG A 22 8.83 20.52 4.20
CA ARG A 22 9.71 21.63 3.81
C ARG A 22 9.97 21.71 2.31
N VAL A 23 10.18 20.53 1.68
CA VAL A 23 10.56 20.43 0.25
C VAL A 23 9.32 20.44 -0.65
N GLY A 24 8.17 20.03 -0.13
CA GLY A 24 6.92 19.85 -0.85
C GLY A 24 6.71 18.43 -1.33
N ALA A 25 5.44 17.97 -1.29
CA ALA A 25 5.06 16.58 -1.57
C ALA A 25 5.47 16.11 -2.97
N ARG A 26 5.27 16.94 -4.01
CA ARG A 26 5.64 16.60 -5.39
C ARG A 26 7.09 16.15 -5.53
N ILE A 27 8.02 16.99 -5.08
CA ILE A 27 9.47 16.71 -5.20
C ILE A 27 9.83 15.51 -4.35
N TRP A 28 9.27 15.43 -3.15
CA TRP A 28 9.59 14.37 -2.21
C TRP A 28 9.06 13.01 -2.66
N ILE A 29 7.83 12.92 -3.14
CA ILE A 29 7.24 11.69 -3.73
C ILE A 29 8.06 11.23 -4.94
N ALA A 30 8.40 12.16 -5.84
CA ALA A 30 9.23 11.83 -6.99
C ALA A 30 10.60 11.28 -6.58
N ARG A 31 11.26 11.91 -5.58
CA ARG A 31 12.53 11.43 -5.03
C ARG A 31 12.37 10.00 -4.47
N ILE A 32 11.31 9.75 -3.67
CA ILE A 32 11.03 8.42 -3.13
C ILE A 32 10.93 7.40 -4.27
N MET A 33 10.10 7.66 -5.27
CA MET A 33 9.87 6.73 -6.38
C MET A 33 11.15 6.44 -7.17
N ILE A 34 11.94 7.47 -7.49
CA ILE A 34 13.19 7.33 -8.23
C ILE A 34 14.22 6.54 -7.42
N THR A 35 14.44 6.92 -6.14
CA THR A 35 15.43 6.25 -5.30
C THR A 35 15.03 4.82 -4.99
N TRP A 36 13.75 4.58 -4.70
CA TRP A 36 13.21 3.24 -4.51
C TRP A 36 13.38 2.38 -5.76
N GLY A 37 13.03 2.90 -6.94
CA GLY A 37 13.18 2.17 -8.20
C GLY A 37 14.64 1.82 -8.52
N ILE A 38 15.59 2.75 -8.29
CA ILE A 38 17.02 2.51 -8.49
C ILE A 38 17.52 1.42 -7.54
N ILE A 39 17.17 1.50 -6.25
CA ILE A 39 17.59 0.51 -5.26
C ILE A 39 16.96 -0.86 -5.57
N SER A 40 15.68 -0.89 -5.96
CA SER A 40 14.99 -2.11 -6.36
C SER A 40 15.69 -2.76 -7.56
N ALA A 41 15.94 -2.00 -8.63
CA ALA A 41 16.68 -2.50 -9.79
C ALA A 41 18.10 -2.96 -9.40
N GLY A 42 18.78 -2.23 -8.54
CA GLY A 42 20.11 -2.57 -8.01
C GLY A 42 20.14 -3.88 -7.21
N MET A 43 19.02 -4.31 -6.64
CA MET A 43 18.93 -5.62 -5.96
C MET A 43 19.19 -6.80 -6.92
N SER A 44 19.02 -6.62 -8.22
CA SER A 44 19.37 -7.63 -9.22
C SER A 44 20.86 -7.99 -9.22
N LEU A 45 21.72 -7.10 -8.74
CA LEU A 45 23.19 -7.27 -8.70
C LEU A 45 23.69 -7.93 -7.42
N VAL A 46 22.81 -8.20 -6.46
CA VAL A 46 23.17 -8.81 -5.16
C VAL A 46 23.74 -10.22 -5.37
N GLN A 47 24.87 -10.48 -4.67
CA GLN A 47 25.57 -11.77 -4.73
C GLN A 47 25.65 -12.46 -3.36
N THR A 48 25.56 -11.71 -2.27
CA THR A 48 25.71 -12.23 -0.90
C THR A 48 24.51 -11.90 -0.03
N PRO A 49 24.21 -12.71 1.01
CA PRO A 49 23.14 -12.41 1.97
C PRO A 49 23.31 -11.04 2.65
N THR A 50 24.54 -10.64 2.95
CA THR A 50 24.82 -9.33 3.56
C THR A 50 24.44 -8.18 2.62
N GLN A 51 24.78 -8.28 1.33
CA GLN A 51 24.35 -7.30 0.33
C GLN A 51 22.83 -7.21 0.26
N LEU A 52 22.13 -8.36 0.31
CA LEU A 52 20.67 -8.39 0.34
C LEU A 52 20.11 -7.64 1.55
N TYR A 53 20.69 -7.83 2.74
CA TYR A 53 20.24 -7.12 3.94
C TYR A 53 20.48 -5.62 3.85
N VAL A 54 21.63 -5.20 3.33
CA VAL A 54 21.94 -3.78 3.11
C VAL A 54 20.99 -3.16 2.11
N MET A 55 20.77 -3.81 0.96
CA MET A 55 19.84 -3.31 -0.07
C MET A 55 18.41 -3.24 0.44
N ARG A 56 17.95 -4.21 1.24
CA ARG A 56 16.62 -4.18 1.88
C ARG A 56 16.51 -3.04 2.90
N PHE A 57 17.56 -2.76 3.64
CA PHE A 57 17.61 -1.62 4.56
C PHE A 57 17.51 -0.29 3.77
N LEU A 58 18.32 -0.14 2.72
CA LEU A 58 18.31 1.05 1.86
C LEU A 58 16.93 1.22 1.17
N LEU A 59 16.29 0.11 0.75
CA LEU A 59 14.97 0.14 0.13
C LEU A 59 13.92 0.67 1.11
N GLY A 60 13.89 0.18 2.35
CA GLY A 60 12.95 0.67 3.37
C GLY A 60 13.18 2.14 3.71
N MET A 61 14.45 2.58 3.80
CA MET A 61 14.80 3.99 4.00
C MET A 61 14.33 4.87 2.81
N ALA A 62 14.48 4.38 1.57
CA ALA A 62 14.09 5.13 0.38
C ALA A 62 12.57 5.27 0.26
N GLU A 63 11.81 4.22 0.60
CA GLU A 63 10.35 4.17 0.51
C GLU A 63 9.66 4.86 1.68
N ALA A 64 10.35 5.02 2.81
CA ALA A 64 9.80 5.65 4.01
C ALA A 64 9.20 7.02 3.72
N GLY A 65 7.95 7.22 4.16
CA GLY A 65 7.20 8.46 3.97
C GLY A 65 6.39 8.52 2.67
N PHE A 66 6.36 7.48 1.84
CA PHE A 66 5.55 7.48 0.61
C PHE A 66 4.05 7.57 0.91
N THR A 67 3.51 6.68 1.72
CA THR A 67 2.09 6.66 2.06
C THR A 67 1.63 7.94 2.78
N PRO A 68 2.30 8.42 3.86
CA PRO A 68 1.97 9.70 4.44
C PRO A 68 2.12 10.87 3.47
N GLY A 69 3.09 10.78 2.55
CA GLY A 69 3.27 11.77 1.49
C GLY A 69 2.09 11.88 0.54
N ILE A 70 1.53 10.76 0.13
CA ILE A 70 0.32 10.74 -0.69
C ILE A 70 -0.89 11.27 0.09
N ILE A 71 -1.04 10.88 1.36
CA ILE A 71 -2.11 11.38 2.24
C ILE A 71 -2.02 12.92 2.37
N TYR A 72 -0.82 13.43 2.61
CA TYR A 72 -0.58 14.87 2.68
C TYR A 72 -0.89 15.54 1.33
N TYR A 73 -0.43 14.98 0.21
CA TYR A 73 -0.72 15.52 -1.12
C TYR A 73 -2.22 15.56 -1.40
N ILE A 74 -2.95 14.47 -1.10
CA ILE A 74 -4.42 14.43 -1.22
C ILE A 74 -5.06 15.52 -0.34
N SER A 75 -4.55 15.76 0.87
CA SER A 75 -5.10 16.80 1.75
C SER A 75 -4.91 18.22 1.22
N CYS A 76 -3.89 18.46 0.38
CA CYS A 76 -3.64 19.73 -0.28
C CYS A 76 -4.54 19.97 -1.52
N TRP A 77 -5.17 18.90 -2.05
CA TRP A 77 -5.94 18.95 -3.29
C TRP A 77 -7.43 18.72 -3.10
N PHE A 78 -7.82 18.04 -2.04
CA PHE A 78 -9.22 17.65 -1.83
C PHE A 78 -9.77 18.26 -0.54
N PRO A 79 -10.94 18.93 -0.62
CA PRO A 79 -11.70 19.32 0.56
C PRO A 79 -12.00 18.12 1.46
N LYS A 80 -12.20 18.36 2.77
CA LYS A 80 -12.46 17.32 3.77
C LYS A 80 -13.57 16.36 3.35
N SER A 81 -14.63 16.85 2.74
CA SER A 81 -15.77 16.06 2.24
C SER A 81 -15.38 15.02 1.19
N ASN A 82 -14.32 15.25 0.41
CA ASN A 82 -13.89 14.42 -0.72
C ASN A 82 -12.62 13.62 -0.44
N ARG A 83 -11.92 13.86 0.67
CA ARG A 83 -10.65 13.18 1.00
C ARG A 83 -10.80 11.68 1.13
N ALA A 84 -11.87 11.22 1.81
CA ALA A 84 -12.14 9.80 1.96
C ALA A 84 -12.29 9.11 0.59
N ARG A 85 -12.99 9.74 -0.37
CA ARG A 85 -13.15 9.22 -1.72
C ARG A 85 -11.82 9.16 -2.48
N ALA A 86 -11.00 10.20 -2.39
CA ALA A 86 -9.68 10.24 -3.03
C ALA A 86 -8.74 9.16 -2.44
N MET A 87 -8.74 8.99 -1.12
CA MET A 87 -8.02 7.92 -0.44
C MET A 87 -8.47 6.53 -0.86
N SER A 88 -9.78 6.36 -1.06
CA SER A 88 -10.35 5.12 -1.55
C SER A 88 -9.79 4.74 -2.92
N PHE A 89 -9.70 5.68 -3.85
CA PHE A 89 -9.08 5.43 -5.17
C PHE A 89 -7.59 5.07 -5.06
N PHE A 90 -6.86 5.72 -4.17
CA PHE A 90 -5.45 5.41 -3.94
C PHE A 90 -5.26 3.95 -3.47
N TYR A 91 -6.01 3.51 -2.46
CA TYR A 91 -5.93 2.13 -1.97
C TYR A 91 -6.44 1.10 -2.98
N MET A 92 -7.48 1.43 -3.75
CA MET A 92 -7.95 0.55 -4.83
C MET A 92 -6.86 0.35 -5.88
N GLY A 93 -6.07 1.39 -6.17
CA GLY A 93 -4.88 1.29 -7.02
C GLY A 93 -3.88 0.24 -6.50
N SER A 94 -3.66 0.13 -5.19
CA SER A 94 -2.80 -0.89 -4.59
C SER A 94 -3.32 -2.32 -4.81
N VAL A 95 -4.63 -2.53 -4.68
CA VAL A 95 -5.27 -3.84 -4.96
C VAL A 95 -5.16 -4.19 -6.44
N LEU A 96 -5.44 -3.24 -7.33
CA LEU A 96 -5.29 -3.42 -8.79
C LEU A 96 -3.84 -3.71 -9.18
N ALA A 97 -2.87 -3.03 -8.54
CA ALA A 97 -1.46 -3.31 -8.74
C ALA A 97 -1.10 -4.76 -8.37
N SER A 98 -1.70 -5.32 -7.32
CA SER A 98 -1.49 -6.73 -6.96
C SER A 98 -2.13 -7.69 -7.97
N ILE A 99 -3.33 -7.38 -8.47
CA ILE A 99 -4.03 -8.21 -9.48
C ILE A 99 -3.22 -8.31 -10.77
N ILE A 100 -2.65 -7.19 -11.22
CA ILE A 100 -1.89 -7.10 -12.48
C ILE A 100 -0.42 -7.50 -12.26
N GLY A 101 0.17 -7.02 -11.18
CA GLY A 101 1.59 -7.19 -10.89
C GLY A 101 1.98 -8.63 -10.61
N LEU A 102 1.19 -9.38 -9.82
CA LEU A 102 1.52 -10.78 -9.50
C LEU A 102 1.67 -11.66 -10.75
N PRO A 103 0.73 -11.71 -11.72
CA PRO A 103 0.94 -12.47 -12.95
C PRO A 103 2.14 -12.00 -13.79
N ILE A 104 2.40 -10.70 -13.83
CA ILE A 104 3.59 -10.14 -14.52
C ILE A 104 4.86 -10.64 -13.82
N SER A 105 4.93 -10.53 -12.49
CA SER A 105 6.05 -11.04 -11.67
C SER A 105 6.30 -12.53 -11.91
N GLY A 106 5.22 -13.33 -11.96
CA GLY A 106 5.30 -14.77 -12.27
C GLY A 106 5.84 -15.04 -13.67
N SER A 107 5.45 -14.23 -14.66
CA SER A 107 5.97 -14.33 -16.03
C SER A 107 7.47 -13.98 -16.10
N ILE A 108 7.88 -12.93 -15.38
CA ILE A 108 9.28 -12.53 -15.30
C ILE A 108 10.13 -13.61 -14.61
N LEU A 109 9.62 -14.24 -13.57
CA LEU A 109 10.32 -15.34 -12.86
C LEU A 109 10.58 -16.55 -13.78
N ASN A 110 9.72 -16.79 -14.79
CA ASN A 110 9.93 -17.84 -15.78
C ASN A 110 11.06 -17.51 -16.77
N MET A 111 11.60 -16.28 -16.78
CA MET A 111 12.81 -15.91 -17.54
C MET A 111 14.11 -16.48 -16.91
N HIS A 112 14.01 -17.34 -15.87
CA HIS A 112 15.16 -17.99 -15.27
C HIS A 112 15.99 -18.73 -16.31
N GLY A 113 17.32 -18.48 -16.32
CA GLY A 113 18.25 -19.07 -17.29
C GLY A 113 18.43 -18.25 -18.59
N ILE A 114 17.60 -17.28 -18.89
CA ILE A 114 17.84 -16.38 -20.03
C ILE A 114 19.08 -15.54 -19.74
N ALA A 115 20.05 -15.57 -20.64
CA ALA A 115 21.36 -14.92 -20.51
C ALA A 115 22.12 -15.35 -19.23
N ASP A 116 21.95 -16.59 -18.76
CA ASP A 116 22.51 -17.13 -17.53
C ASP A 116 22.14 -16.35 -16.26
N ILE A 117 21.05 -15.58 -16.32
CA ILE A 117 20.56 -14.76 -15.21
C ILE A 117 19.41 -15.48 -14.48
N ALA A 118 19.47 -15.48 -13.15
CA ALA A 118 18.40 -16.04 -12.32
C ALA A 118 17.12 -15.20 -12.43
N GLY A 119 15.93 -15.83 -12.51
CA GLY A 119 14.65 -15.16 -12.73
C GLY A 119 14.33 -14.06 -11.69
N TRP A 120 14.73 -14.23 -10.43
CA TRP A 120 14.55 -13.18 -9.41
C TRP A 120 15.37 -11.91 -9.68
N ARG A 121 16.49 -11.99 -10.38
CA ARG A 121 17.28 -10.83 -10.80
C ARG A 121 16.55 -10.04 -11.88
N TRP A 122 15.96 -10.75 -12.85
CA TRP A 122 15.08 -10.14 -13.85
C TRP A 122 13.90 -9.43 -13.19
N LEU A 123 13.29 -10.03 -12.17
CA LEU A 123 12.18 -9.44 -11.43
C LEU A 123 12.57 -8.06 -10.86
N PHE A 124 13.64 -7.98 -10.09
CA PHE A 124 14.07 -6.71 -9.50
C PHE A 124 14.50 -5.67 -10.55
N ALA A 125 15.20 -6.10 -11.60
CA ALA A 125 15.63 -5.20 -12.67
C ALA A 125 14.44 -4.58 -13.41
N ILE A 126 13.46 -5.40 -13.80
CA ILE A 126 12.32 -4.97 -14.61
C ILE A 126 11.31 -4.18 -13.76
N GLU A 127 10.99 -4.63 -12.54
CA GLU A 127 9.99 -3.97 -11.69
C GLU A 127 10.48 -2.64 -11.10
N GLY A 128 11.79 -2.43 -11.00
CA GLY A 128 12.35 -1.15 -10.57
C GLY A 128 12.19 -0.03 -11.60
N ILE A 129 12.19 -0.35 -12.90
CA ILE A 129 12.16 0.63 -13.99
C ILE A 129 10.88 1.46 -14.02
N PRO A 130 9.66 0.89 -13.93
CA PRO A 130 8.41 1.66 -13.90
C PRO A 130 8.38 2.71 -12.77
N ALA A 131 8.91 2.38 -11.60
CA ALA A 131 8.95 3.32 -10.48
C ALA A 131 9.84 4.53 -10.78
N ILE A 132 10.99 4.32 -11.45
CA ILE A 132 11.88 5.41 -11.88
C ILE A 132 11.17 6.30 -12.91
N ILE A 133 10.57 5.68 -13.94
CA ILE A 133 9.87 6.40 -15.02
C ILE A 133 8.72 7.23 -14.42
N LEU A 134 7.88 6.62 -13.60
CA LEU A 134 6.76 7.32 -12.96
C LEU A 134 7.26 8.42 -12.01
N GLY A 135 8.35 8.20 -11.27
CA GLY A 135 8.97 9.22 -10.43
C GLY A 135 9.43 10.45 -11.22
N VAL A 136 10.04 10.24 -12.40
CA VAL A 136 10.41 11.33 -13.30
C VAL A 136 9.16 12.03 -13.87
N MET A 137 8.13 11.25 -14.26
CA MET A 137 6.86 11.83 -14.74
C MET A 137 6.17 12.67 -13.68
N VAL A 138 6.21 12.29 -12.41
CA VAL A 138 5.66 13.07 -11.29
C VAL A 138 6.27 14.47 -11.24
N LEU A 139 7.57 14.62 -11.51
CA LEU A 139 8.22 15.93 -11.56
C LEU A 139 7.68 16.85 -12.68
N GLY A 140 7.22 16.26 -13.78
CA GLY A 140 6.67 17.04 -14.90
C GLY A 140 5.16 17.25 -14.82
N LEU A 141 4.42 16.21 -14.44
CA LEU A 141 2.96 16.18 -14.58
C LEU A 141 2.21 16.62 -13.31
N LEU A 142 2.78 16.40 -12.12
CA LEU A 142 2.08 16.64 -10.86
C LEU A 142 2.32 18.09 -10.40
N PRO A 143 1.33 18.99 -10.34
CA PRO A 143 1.51 20.31 -9.78
C PRO A 143 1.59 20.22 -8.24
N SER A 144 2.40 21.09 -7.62
CA SER A 144 2.61 21.06 -6.17
C SER A 144 1.38 21.53 -5.39
N THR A 145 0.63 22.47 -5.96
CA THR A 145 -0.55 23.09 -5.34
C THR A 145 -1.59 23.45 -6.40
N PRO A 146 -2.87 23.64 -6.04
CA PRO A 146 -3.92 24.01 -6.99
C PRO A 146 -3.63 25.25 -7.82
N GLU A 147 -2.96 26.25 -7.25
CA GLU A 147 -2.60 27.51 -7.94
C GLU A 147 -1.71 27.24 -9.16
N LYS A 148 -0.86 26.20 -9.10
CA LYS A 148 0.09 25.82 -10.13
C LYS A 148 -0.47 24.84 -11.16
N ALA A 149 -1.74 24.43 -11.02
CA ALA A 149 -2.38 23.51 -11.94
C ALA A 149 -2.75 24.23 -13.25
N HIS A 150 -2.16 23.85 -14.37
CA HIS A 150 -2.46 24.43 -15.67
C HIS A 150 -3.76 23.92 -16.31
N TRP A 151 -4.26 22.79 -15.83
CA TRP A 151 -5.47 22.14 -16.34
C TRP A 151 -6.76 22.62 -15.66
N LEU A 152 -6.68 23.39 -14.57
CA LEU A 152 -7.82 24.03 -13.94
C LEU A 152 -8.07 25.42 -14.55
N SER A 153 -9.33 25.75 -14.81
CA SER A 153 -9.75 27.10 -15.15
C SER A 153 -9.56 28.08 -13.98
N GLY A 154 -9.58 29.37 -14.25
CA GLY A 154 -9.42 30.38 -13.19
C GLY A 154 -10.49 30.27 -12.11
N SER A 155 -11.75 30.11 -12.50
CA SER A 155 -12.89 29.98 -11.58
C SER A 155 -12.83 28.68 -10.75
N GLU A 156 -12.38 27.57 -11.34
CA GLU A 156 -12.19 26.30 -10.60
C GLU A 156 -11.07 26.41 -9.57
N LYS A 157 -9.97 27.10 -9.91
CA LYS A 157 -8.87 27.35 -8.97
C LYS A 157 -9.34 28.18 -7.79
N GLU A 158 -10.00 29.30 -8.05
CA GLU A 158 -10.50 30.20 -7.01
C GLU A 158 -11.47 29.47 -6.07
N TRP A 159 -12.41 28.71 -6.63
CA TRP A 159 -13.34 27.92 -5.85
C TRP A 159 -12.60 26.88 -4.97
N LEU A 160 -11.67 26.12 -5.56
CA LEU A 160 -10.95 25.08 -4.83
C LEU A 160 -10.08 25.66 -3.71
N ILE A 161 -9.37 26.76 -3.98
CA ILE A 161 -8.54 27.44 -2.99
C ILE A 161 -9.40 27.99 -1.85
N ALA A 162 -10.56 28.61 -2.16
CA ALA A 162 -11.48 29.11 -1.16
C ALA A 162 -12.03 27.98 -0.27
N GLN A 163 -12.41 26.84 -0.88
CA GLN A 163 -12.91 25.68 -0.14
C GLN A 163 -11.85 25.06 0.78
N LEU A 164 -10.60 24.94 0.30
CA LEU A 164 -9.48 24.44 1.11
C LEU A 164 -9.13 25.39 2.25
N ALA A 165 -9.20 26.70 2.01
CA ALA A 165 -8.97 27.71 3.04
C ALA A 165 -10.04 27.67 4.14
N GLU A 166 -11.31 27.47 3.79
CA GLU A 166 -12.41 27.33 4.75
C GLU A 166 -12.25 26.07 5.60
N ASP A 167 -11.92 24.95 4.96
CA ASP A 167 -11.63 23.68 5.67
C ASP A 167 -10.47 23.84 6.67
N ASN A 168 -9.45 24.63 6.33
CA ASN A 168 -8.32 24.88 7.22
C ASN A 168 -8.67 25.83 8.37
N ARG A 169 -9.55 26.81 8.16
CA ARG A 169 -10.03 27.70 9.24
C ARG A 169 -10.84 26.94 10.28
N SER A 170 -11.59 25.93 9.89
CA SER A 170 -12.39 25.10 10.80
C SER A 170 -11.54 24.20 11.71
N VAL A 171 -10.24 24.03 11.41
CA VAL A 171 -9.25 23.42 12.29
C VAL A 171 -8.64 24.55 13.12
N THR A 172 -9.24 24.90 14.24
CA THR A 172 -8.54 25.63 15.30
C THR A 172 -7.39 24.74 15.76
N VAL A 173 -6.23 24.97 15.18
CA VAL A 173 -4.99 24.35 15.64
C VAL A 173 -4.75 24.91 17.03
N ASN A 174 -5.07 24.11 18.04
CA ASN A 174 -4.52 24.31 19.36
C ASN A 174 -3.01 24.06 19.19
N GLU A 175 -2.24 25.12 18.99
CA GLU A 175 -0.80 25.11 18.69
C GLU A 175 0.05 24.39 19.74
N ASN A 176 -0.55 23.98 20.84
CA ASN A 176 0.09 23.30 21.96
C ASN A 176 -0.04 21.76 21.97
N HIS A 177 -0.59 21.14 20.95
CA HIS A 177 -0.62 19.68 20.88
C HIS A 177 0.73 19.13 20.36
N SER A 178 1.65 18.93 21.30
CA SER A 178 2.85 18.11 21.07
C SER A 178 2.42 16.72 20.52
N TRP A 179 3.14 16.19 19.52
CA TRP A 179 2.96 14.82 19.05
C TRP A 179 2.98 13.79 20.20
N LEU A 180 3.67 14.10 21.31
CA LEU A 180 3.67 13.30 22.54
C LEU A 180 2.29 13.26 23.23
N SER A 181 1.44 14.28 23.05
CA SER A 181 0.08 14.27 23.61
C SER A 181 -0.82 13.28 22.89
N ALA A 182 -0.61 13.08 21.56
CA ALA A 182 -1.33 12.08 20.80
C ALA A 182 -1.03 10.66 21.30
N LEU A 183 0.22 10.37 21.68
CA LEU A 183 0.61 9.08 22.26
C LEU A 183 0.00 8.79 23.66
N LYS A 184 -0.55 9.80 24.33
CA LYS A 184 -1.26 9.64 25.60
C LYS A 184 -2.78 9.51 25.43
N ASN A 185 -3.28 9.76 24.22
CA ASN A 185 -4.71 9.69 23.94
C ASN A 185 -5.14 8.22 23.76
N LYS A 186 -6.04 7.75 24.65
CA LYS A 186 -6.53 6.36 24.65
C LYS A 186 -7.19 5.95 23.32
N VAL A 187 -7.89 6.88 22.66
CA VAL A 187 -8.54 6.61 21.36
C VAL A 187 -7.49 6.41 20.28
N VAL A 188 -6.46 7.26 20.23
CA VAL A 188 -5.35 7.13 19.28
C VAL A 188 -4.62 5.79 19.49
N LEU A 189 -4.32 5.44 20.74
CA LEU A 189 -3.67 4.17 21.06
C LEU A 189 -4.51 2.96 20.66
N LEU A 190 -5.83 3.00 20.93
CA LEU A 190 -6.74 1.92 20.55
C LEU A 190 -6.84 1.77 19.03
N LEU A 191 -7.00 2.87 18.30
CA LEU A 191 -7.02 2.85 16.84
C LEU A 191 -5.69 2.36 16.25
N SER A 192 -4.57 2.77 16.84
CA SER A 192 -3.24 2.29 16.44
C SER A 192 -3.07 0.79 16.68
N LEU A 193 -3.59 0.27 17.79
CA LEU A 193 -3.59 -1.16 18.09
C LEU A 193 -4.46 -1.94 17.08
N VAL A 194 -5.65 -1.46 16.77
CA VAL A 194 -6.54 -2.08 15.78
C VAL A 194 -5.85 -2.12 14.42
N TRP A 195 -5.24 -0.99 14.01
CA TRP A 195 -4.48 -0.90 12.75
C TRP A 195 -3.28 -1.85 12.74
N PHE A 196 -2.53 -1.92 13.84
CA PHE A 196 -1.38 -2.81 13.98
C PHE A 196 -1.79 -4.29 13.83
N LEU A 197 -2.82 -4.73 14.55
CA LEU A 197 -3.29 -6.12 14.49
C LEU A 197 -3.81 -6.48 13.10
N GLN A 198 -4.54 -5.57 12.48
CA GLN A 198 -5.07 -5.75 11.12
C GLN A 198 -3.92 -5.81 10.08
N ALA A 199 -2.95 -4.89 10.16
CA ALA A 199 -1.80 -4.87 9.27
C ALA A 199 -0.93 -6.13 9.46
N PHE A 200 -0.71 -6.56 10.69
CA PHE A 200 0.05 -7.77 11.00
C PHE A 200 -0.55 -9.01 10.33
N GLY A 201 -1.87 -9.20 10.45
CA GLY A 201 -2.58 -10.32 9.81
C GLY A 201 -2.57 -10.22 8.28
N SER A 202 -2.95 -9.07 7.74
CA SER A 202 -3.10 -8.87 6.28
C SER A 202 -1.77 -8.90 5.54
N ILE A 203 -0.73 -8.24 6.06
CA ILE A 203 0.60 -8.22 5.45
C ILE A 203 1.23 -9.60 5.56
N GLY A 204 1.08 -10.26 6.72
CA GLY A 204 1.63 -11.61 6.92
C GLY A 204 1.12 -12.59 5.90
N ILE A 205 -0.21 -12.73 5.75
CA ILE A 205 -0.78 -13.69 4.80
C ILE A 205 -0.47 -13.29 3.35
N THR A 206 -0.56 -12.02 3.00
CA THR A 206 -0.32 -11.53 1.62
C THR A 206 1.13 -11.78 1.19
N LEU A 207 2.09 -11.55 2.08
CA LEU A 207 3.52 -11.73 1.80
C LEU A 207 3.88 -13.20 1.58
N PHE A 208 3.28 -14.10 2.34
CA PHE A 208 3.59 -15.53 2.28
C PHE A 208 2.66 -16.32 1.34
N LEU A 209 1.59 -15.72 0.83
CA LEU A 209 0.60 -16.39 -0.01
C LEU A 209 1.21 -17.14 -1.21
N PRO A 210 2.12 -16.55 -2.03
CA PRO A 210 2.73 -17.28 -3.13
C PRO A 210 3.58 -18.47 -2.66
N LEU A 211 4.25 -18.34 -1.51
CA LEU A 211 5.05 -19.44 -0.93
C LEU A 211 4.16 -20.57 -0.41
N ILE A 212 3.05 -20.23 0.25
CA ILE A 212 2.04 -21.19 0.71
C ILE A 212 1.47 -21.93 -0.50
N LEU A 213 1.07 -21.22 -1.55
CA LEU A 213 0.54 -21.85 -2.75
C LEU A 213 1.59 -22.72 -3.46
N LYS A 214 2.85 -22.28 -3.49
CA LYS A 214 3.93 -23.09 -4.07
C LYS A 214 4.21 -24.37 -3.27
N SER A 215 4.07 -24.34 -1.94
CA SER A 215 4.25 -25.53 -1.11
C SER A 215 3.16 -26.59 -1.29
N ILE A 216 1.93 -26.18 -1.61
CA ILE A 216 0.79 -27.07 -1.81
C ILE A 216 0.55 -27.46 -3.27
N ALA A 217 1.08 -26.70 -4.22
CA ALA A 217 0.99 -26.93 -5.66
C ALA A 217 2.39 -26.85 -6.32
N SER A 218 3.33 -27.64 -5.80
CA SER A 218 4.76 -27.60 -6.15
C SER A 218 5.04 -27.79 -7.64
N GLU A 219 4.24 -28.61 -8.33
CA GLU A 219 4.36 -28.92 -9.75
C GLU A 219 3.96 -27.76 -10.68
N GLN A 220 3.28 -26.77 -10.15
CA GLN A 220 2.81 -25.63 -10.97
C GLN A 220 3.94 -24.64 -11.25
N SER A 221 3.88 -24.02 -12.46
CA SER A 221 4.82 -22.98 -12.85
C SER A 221 4.68 -21.73 -11.98
N ASN A 222 5.73 -20.91 -11.92
CA ASN A 222 5.69 -19.64 -11.19
C ASN A 222 4.57 -18.71 -11.68
N PHE A 223 4.28 -18.72 -12.98
CA PHE A 223 3.17 -17.96 -13.56
C PHE A 223 1.82 -18.42 -12.98
N VAL A 224 1.56 -19.74 -12.95
CA VAL A 224 0.30 -20.26 -12.40
C VAL A 224 0.17 -19.95 -10.92
N ILE A 225 1.23 -20.13 -10.12
CA ILE A 225 1.24 -19.77 -8.70
C ILE A 225 0.94 -18.28 -8.50
N SER A 226 1.56 -17.43 -9.30
CA SER A 226 1.33 -15.97 -9.22
C SER A 226 -0.08 -15.59 -9.67
N LEU A 227 -0.64 -16.25 -10.67
CA LEU A 227 -2.02 -16.06 -11.10
C LEU A 227 -3.01 -16.48 -10.00
N LEU A 228 -2.80 -17.64 -9.39
CA LEU A 228 -3.59 -18.09 -8.23
C LEU A 228 -3.46 -17.12 -7.05
N SER A 229 -2.28 -16.54 -6.85
CA SER A 229 -2.06 -15.52 -5.81
C SER A 229 -2.80 -14.20 -6.10
N ALA A 230 -3.14 -13.91 -7.35
CA ALA A 230 -3.89 -12.70 -7.73
C ALA A 230 -5.41 -12.82 -7.48
N VAL A 231 -5.96 -14.04 -7.52
CA VAL A 231 -7.42 -14.28 -7.33
C VAL A 231 -7.98 -13.70 -6.03
N PRO A 232 -7.32 -13.84 -4.86
CA PRO A 232 -7.78 -13.25 -3.61
C PRO A 232 -7.96 -11.73 -3.68
N PHE A 233 -7.13 -11.03 -4.46
CA PHE A 233 -7.23 -9.57 -4.63
C PHE A 233 -8.40 -9.19 -5.52
N ILE A 234 -8.77 -10.02 -6.51
CA ILE A 234 -9.99 -9.82 -7.31
C ILE A 234 -11.22 -9.94 -6.40
N PHE A 235 -11.26 -10.98 -5.56
CA PHE A 235 -12.31 -11.15 -4.57
C PHE A 235 -12.35 -9.97 -3.57
N ALA A 236 -11.18 -9.53 -3.08
CA ALA A 236 -11.07 -8.38 -2.19
C ALA A 236 -11.67 -7.12 -2.84
N CYS A 237 -11.31 -6.82 -4.10
CA CYS A 237 -11.82 -5.66 -4.83
C CYS A 237 -13.35 -5.67 -4.93
N LEU A 238 -13.93 -6.81 -5.32
CA LEU A 238 -15.38 -6.98 -5.41
C LEU A 238 -16.04 -6.81 -4.03
N PHE A 239 -15.51 -7.48 -3.02
CA PHE A 239 -16.08 -7.45 -1.69
C PHE A 239 -15.95 -6.08 -1.02
N MET A 240 -14.84 -5.38 -1.23
CA MET A 240 -14.65 -3.98 -0.80
C MET A 240 -15.72 -3.07 -1.40
N TYR A 241 -16.01 -3.22 -2.69
CA TYR A 241 -17.07 -2.45 -3.35
C TYR A 241 -18.46 -2.73 -2.76
N LEU A 242 -18.83 -4.01 -2.63
CA LEU A 242 -20.13 -4.42 -2.10
C LEU A 242 -20.32 -4.01 -0.63
N ASN A 243 -19.32 -4.29 0.21
CA ASN A 243 -19.34 -3.94 1.62
C ASN A 243 -19.34 -2.42 1.83
N GLY A 244 -18.59 -1.69 1.00
CA GLY A 244 -18.57 -0.23 0.99
C GLY A 244 -19.93 0.34 0.71
N ARG A 245 -20.57 -0.09 -0.40
CA ARG A 245 -21.90 0.36 -0.79
C ARG A 245 -22.95 0.05 0.28
N HIS A 246 -22.93 -1.16 0.84
CA HIS A 246 -23.89 -1.56 1.87
C HIS A 246 -23.72 -0.74 3.15
N SER A 247 -22.48 -0.51 3.60
CA SER A 247 -22.20 0.33 4.75
C SER A 247 -22.63 1.79 4.54
N ASP A 248 -22.54 2.34 3.32
CA ASP A 248 -22.99 3.70 3.03
C ASP A 248 -24.51 3.82 3.08
N VAL A 249 -25.22 2.80 2.64
CA VAL A 249 -26.71 2.73 2.70
C VAL A 249 -27.20 2.57 4.14
N THR A 250 -26.57 1.68 4.91
CA THR A 250 -26.98 1.39 6.29
C THR A 250 -26.44 2.41 7.32
N LYS A 251 -25.47 3.26 6.92
CA LYS A 251 -24.74 4.20 7.79
C LYS A 251 -24.08 3.53 8.99
N GLU A 252 -23.93 2.19 8.95
CA GLU A 252 -23.31 1.39 9.97
C GLU A 252 -21.88 1.04 9.51
N ARG A 253 -20.87 1.47 10.26
CA ARG A 253 -19.45 1.31 9.91
C ARG A 253 -18.76 0.22 10.72
N SER A 254 -19.12 0.06 11.98
CA SER A 254 -18.41 -0.81 12.90
C SER A 254 -18.53 -2.28 12.54
N LEU A 255 -19.75 -2.75 12.22
CA LEU A 255 -19.98 -4.13 11.79
C LEU A 255 -19.35 -4.43 10.42
N HIS A 256 -19.42 -3.45 9.48
CA HIS A 256 -18.83 -3.59 8.15
C HIS A 256 -17.30 -3.63 8.17
N MET A 257 -16.67 -3.20 9.25
CA MET A 257 -15.24 -3.34 9.50
C MET A 257 -14.93 -4.60 10.32
N GLY A 258 -15.65 -4.84 11.41
CA GLY A 258 -15.34 -5.90 12.36
C GLY A 258 -15.69 -7.30 11.84
N LEU A 259 -16.86 -7.46 11.22
CA LEU A 259 -17.30 -8.76 10.72
C LEU A 259 -16.37 -9.38 9.68
N PRO A 260 -15.91 -8.65 8.64
CA PRO A 260 -14.94 -9.17 7.71
C PRO A 260 -13.64 -9.61 8.37
N LEU A 261 -13.11 -8.86 9.33
CA LEU A 261 -11.90 -9.24 10.04
C LEU A 261 -12.06 -10.54 10.85
N ILE A 262 -13.20 -10.72 11.50
CA ILE A 262 -13.53 -11.97 12.21
C ILE A 262 -13.61 -13.14 11.20
N LEU A 263 -14.30 -12.94 10.08
CA LEU A 263 -14.40 -13.95 9.03
C LEU A 263 -13.05 -14.28 8.41
N ALA A 264 -12.16 -13.30 8.24
CA ALA A 264 -10.79 -13.53 7.79
C ALA A 264 -10.02 -14.43 8.77
N GLY A 265 -10.11 -14.15 10.08
CA GLY A 265 -9.47 -14.97 11.11
C GLY A 265 -10.02 -16.41 11.15
N ILE A 266 -11.34 -16.57 11.07
CA ILE A 266 -11.98 -17.91 11.03
C ILE A 266 -11.56 -18.67 9.76
N SER A 267 -11.57 -18.01 8.60
CA SER A 267 -11.16 -18.61 7.33
C SER A 267 -9.70 -19.06 7.36
N LEU A 268 -8.81 -18.24 7.95
CA LEU A 268 -7.40 -18.61 8.09
C LEU A 268 -7.23 -19.84 9.01
N GLY A 269 -7.88 -19.82 10.17
CA GLY A 269 -7.86 -20.97 11.08
C GLY A 269 -8.38 -22.24 10.40
N ALA A 270 -9.51 -22.15 9.69
CA ALA A 270 -10.08 -23.29 8.97
C ALA A 270 -9.17 -23.78 7.83
N ALA A 271 -8.46 -22.87 7.14
CA ALA A 271 -7.52 -23.25 6.07
C ALA A 271 -6.39 -24.16 6.56
N ILE A 272 -5.91 -23.94 7.79
CA ILE A 272 -4.82 -24.74 8.40
C ILE A 272 -5.28 -26.19 8.65
N TYR A 273 -6.54 -26.40 9.01
CA TYR A 273 -7.07 -27.72 9.38
C TYR A 273 -7.83 -28.44 8.26
N SER A 274 -8.00 -27.84 7.08
CA SER A 274 -8.95 -28.36 6.08
C SER A 274 -8.51 -29.68 5.42
N GLY A 275 -7.23 -30.02 5.42
CA GLY A 275 -6.70 -31.27 4.81
C GLY A 275 -7.00 -31.44 3.31
N ASN A 276 -7.81 -30.57 2.71
CA ASN A 276 -8.20 -30.59 1.30
C ASN A 276 -7.67 -29.34 0.59
N LEU A 277 -6.90 -29.55 -0.48
CA LEU A 277 -6.22 -28.48 -1.22
C LEU A 277 -7.17 -27.39 -1.73
N LEU A 278 -8.28 -27.80 -2.36
CA LEU A 278 -9.24 -26.84 -2.94
C LEU A 278 -9.93 -26.03 -1.83
N VAL A 279 -10.32 -26.70 -0.75
CA VAL A 279 -10.94 -26.03 0.41
C VAL A 279 -9.97 -25.07 1.06
N SER A 280 -8.69 -25.46 1.29
CA SER A 280 -7.65 -24.58 1.81
C SER A 280 -7.47 -23.34 0.92
N TYR A 281 -7.42 -23.53 -0.40
CA TYR A 281 -7.29 -22.40 -1.33
C TYR A 281 -8.48 -21.45 -1.26
N ILE A 282 -9.71 -21.95 -1.27
CA ILE A 282 -10.92 -21.10 -1.14
C ILE A 282 -10.87 -20.32 0.19
N LEU A 283 -10.51 -20.98 1.28
CA LEU A 283 -10.40 -20.33 2.60
C LEU A 283 -9.29 -19.26 2.62
N LEU A 284 -8.17 -19.46 1.93
CA LEU A 284 -7.12 -18.44 1.76
C LEU A 284 -7.62 -17.26 0.93
N VAL A 285 -8.40 -17.49 -0.13
CA VAL A 285 -9.05 -16.43 -0.92
C VAL A 285 -9.97 -15.60 -0.03
N LEU A 286 -10.79 -16.24 0.80
CA LEU A 286 -11.66 -15.56 1.76
C LEU A 286 -10.85 -14.79 2.82
N THR A 287 -9.77 -15.38 3.34
CA THR A 287 -8.89 -14.73 4.33
C THR A 287 -8.32 -13.41 3.82
N VAL A 288 -7.71 -13.42 2.64
CA VAL A 288 -7.13 -12.20 2.03
C VAL A 288 -8.22 -11.21 1.66
N GLY A 289 -9.30 -11.69 1.05
CA GLY A 289 -10.43 -10.87 0.63
C GLY A 289 -11.06 -10.12 1.78
N PHE A 290 -11.45 -10.82 2.84
CA PHE A 290 -12.04 -10.19 4.03
C PHE A 290 -11.04 -9.35 4.82
N GLY A 291 -9.76 -9.77 4.92
CA GLY A 291 -8.71 -9.05 5.63
C GLY A 291 -8.44 -7.66 5.03
N LEU A 292 -8.49 -7.53 3.71
CA LEU A 292 -8.29 -6.25 3.02
C LEU A 292 -9.49 -5.30 3.14
N VAL A 293 -10.71 -5.81 3.34
CA VAL A 293 -11.91 -4.97 3.48
C VAL A 293 -11.86 -4.12 4.74
N GLY A 294 -11.35 -4.65 5.85
CA GLY A 294 -11.25 -3.91 7.11
C GLY A 294 -10.33 -2.67 7.03
N THR A 295 -9.33 -2.68 6.13
CA THR A 295 -8.35 -1.60 5.97
C THR A 295 -8.97 -0.28 5.47
N TRP A 296 -10.01 -0.36 4.67
CA TRP A 296 -10.58 0.79 3.97
C TRP A 296 -11.33 1.77 4.85
N ARG A 297 -11.91 1.29 5.96
CA ARG A 297 -12.83 2.08 6.78
C ARG A 297 -12.19 2.72 8.01
N VAL A 298 -10.96 2.34 8.36
CA VAL A 298 -10.23 2.98 9.47
C VAL A 298 -9.75 4.39 9.08
N LEU A 299 -9.62 4.67 7.78
CA LEU A 299 -9.07 5.91 7.24
C LEU A 299 -10.14 6.86 6.64
N GLY A 300 -11.37 6.48 6.50
CA GLY A 300 -12.51 7.26 6.02
C GLY A 300 -13.67 7.32 6.97
#